data_3636234663422b4817cfa6ffc0e49023
#
_entry.id   3636234663422b4817cfa6ffc0e49023
#
_cell.length_a   1.000
_cell.length_b   1.000
_cell.length_c   1.000
_cell.angle_alpha   90.00
_cell.angle_beta   90.00
_cell.angle_gamma   90.00
#
_symmetry.space_group_name_H-M   'P 1'
#
loop_
_entity.id
_entity.type
_entity.pdbx_description
1 polymer ?
#
loop_
_entity_poly.entity_id
_entity_poly.type
_entity_poly.pdbx_seq_one_letter_code
_entity_poly.pdbx_strand_id
1 'polypeptide(L)'
;MTTFNDNFLKACRREETPYTPLWLARQAGRYQKEYMKIKEKYSIIEISTIPEVSAEVTLLPINQFELDSAIIFSDILIPLGPMGISFEYKKGYGPLIHNPIRTVADVEKLKVVDPATEMWYTGKALTILKGELNVPCIGFVGAPFTLASYMIEGGPSKNYERMKAFMYNESKAWHLLMDKLGTVMANYLNFQIESGAMAVQIFDSWVGALDIDDYNEYVYPHVEKMIQVVKEKYPTVPLISMGVNSAHLIPSLRKANPDVIAIDWKTDLAKTWADLNYEVAVQGNLDPTALFADWDIIELKTKKILDSVKGKPGHIFNLGHGILPGTPVENVKQLCKFVHEYTRK
;
A
#
# COMPACT_ATOMS: atom_id res chain seq x y z
N MET A 1 -26.78 -12.52 10.82
CA MET A 1 -25.68 -12.42 9.85
C MET A 1 -25.47 -10.95 9.57
N THR A 2 -24.31 -10.40 9.85
CA THR A 2 -23.97 -9.02 9.48
C THR A 2 -23.89 -8.93 7.95
N THR A 3 -24.60 -7.97 7.36
CA THR A 3 -24.55 -7.73 5.90
C THR A 3 -23.14 -7.32 5.51
N PHE A 4 -22.63 -7.87 4.40
CA PHE A 4 -21.32 -7.50 3.87
C PHE A 4 -21.29 -6.01 3.49
N ASN A 5 -20.31 -5.28 3.97
CA ASN A 5 -20.14 -3.85 3.69
C ASN A 5 -19.22 -3.65 2.49
N ASP A 6 -19.78 -3.24 1.36
CA ASP A 6 -19.06 -3.00 0.10
C ASP A 6 -18.80 -1.51 -0.22
N ASN A 7 -19.03 -0.61 0.76
CA ASN A 7 -18.91 0.84 0.55
C ASN A 7 -17.51 1.27 0.06
N PHE A 8 -16.45 0.62 0.58
CA PHE A 8 -15.10 0.85 0.09
C PHE A 8 -14.97 0.54 -1.42
N LEU A 9 -15.49 -0.60 -1.88
CA LEU A 9 -15.44 -0.98 -3.29
C LEU A 9 -16.28 -0.04 -4.17
N LYS A 10 -17.43 0.42 -3.68
CA LYS A 10 -18.25 1.43 -4.35
C LYS A 10 -17.48 2.72 -4.52
N ALA A 11 -16.82 3.22 -3.47
CA ALA A 11 -16.00 4.42 -3.57
C ALA A 11 -14.83 4.26 -4.54
N CYS A 12 -14.16 3.10 -4.57
CA CYS A 12 -13.13 2.81 -5.58
C CYS A 12 -13.65 2.95 -7.01
N ARG A 13 -14.92 2.62 -7.27
CA ARG A 13 -15.59 2.74 -8.57
C ARG A 13 -16.30 4.09 -8.78
N ARG A 14 -16.12 5.02 -7.84
CA ARG A 14 -16.80 6.34 -7.83
C ARG A 14 -18.33 6.24 -7.84
N GLU A 15 -18.84 5.23 -7.16
CA GLU A 15 -20.28 5.07 -6.90
C GLU A 15 -20.67 5.80 -5.61
N GLU A 16 -21.95 6.14 -5.49
CA GLU A 16 -22.49 6.76 -4.28
C GLU A 16 -22.42 5.81 -3.08
N THR A 17 -22.06 6.34 -1.92
CA THR A 17 -22.01 5.65 -0.66
C THR A 17 -22.83 6.38 0.41
N PRO A 18 -23.36 5.70 1.42
CA PRO A 18 -24.15 6.33 2.49
C PRO A 18 -23.32 7.23 3.41
N TYR A 19 -21.99 7.06 3.39
CA TYR A 19 -20.98 7.87 4.10
C TYR A 19 -19.63 7.67 3.40
N THR A 20 -18.64 8.48 3.74
CA THR A 20 -17.27 8.31 3.21
C THR A 20 -16.61 7.08 3.84
N PRO A 21 -16.31 6.02 3.05
CA PRO A 21 -15.66 4.84 3.60
C PRO A 21 -14.21 5.13 3.97
N LEU A 22 -13.71 4.42 4.98
CA LEU A 22 -12.33 4.54 5.42
C LEU A 22 -11.67 3.21 5.73
N TRP A 23 -10.38 3.18 5.52
CA TRP A 23 -9.42 2.26 6.11
C TRP A 23 -8.12 3.02 6.39
N LEU A 24 -7.23 2.50 7.20
CA LEU A 24 -6.04 3.24 7.60
C LEU A 24 -4.77 2.46 7.28
N ALA A 25 -3.85 3.08 6.55
CA ALA A 25 -2.55 2.49 6.26
C ALA A 25 -1.82 2.13 7.57
N ARG A 26 -1.35 0.88 7.69
CA ARG A 26 -0.81 0.27 8.91
C ARG A 26 -1.83 0.21 10.06
N GLN A 27 -3.12 0.00 9.75
CA GLN A 27 -4.20 -0.15 10.74
C GLN A 27 -3.93 -1.29 11.74
N ALA A 28 -3.25 -2.36 11.35
CA ALA A 28 -2.61 -3.29 12.26
C ALA A 28 -1.16 -2.85 12.50
N GLY A 29 -0.76 -2.64 13.75
CA GLY A 29 0.59 -2.12 13.99
C GLY A 29 0.95 -1.88 15.44
N ARG A 30 2.18 -1.39 15.63
CA ARG A 30 2.85 -1.23 16.94
C ARG A 30 2.16 -0.32 17.95
N TYR A 31 1.13 0.40 17.57
CA TYR A 31 0.34 1.22 18.47
C TYR A 31 -0.72 0.40 19.23
N GLN A 32 -1.06 -0.83 18.76
CA GLN A 32 -2.03 -1.74 19.37
C GLN A 32 -1.33 -2.71 20.33
N LYS A 33 -1.86 -2.83 21.54
CA LYS A 33 -1.33 -3.74 22.58
C LYS A 33 -1.44 -5.21 22.15
N GLU A 34 -2.51 -5.58 21.46
CA GLU A 34 -2.76 -6.93 20.97
C GLU A 34 -1.72 -7.33 19.92
N TYR A 35 -1.43 -6.44 18.99
CA TYR A 35 -0.35 -6.64 18.01
C TYR A 35 1.00 -6.81 18.68
N MET A 36 1.30 -6.02 19.72
CA MET A 36 2.58 -6.11 20.43
C MET A 36 2.76 -7.47 21.11
N LYS A 37 1.69 -8.09 21.66
CA LYS A 37 1.73 -9.45 22.23
C LYS A 37 2.06 -10.52 21.18
N ILE A 38 1.57 -10.37 19.96
CA ILE A 38 1.93 -11.27 18.84
C ILE A 38 3.37 -11.05 18.44
N LYS A 39 3.80 -9.79 18.32
CA LYS A 39 5.16 -9.41 17.95
C LYS A 39 6.23 -9.84 18.96
N GLU A 40 5.89 -10.07 20.23
CA GLU A 40 6.79 -10.65 21.24
C GLU A 40 7.12 -12.13 20.92
N LYS A 41 6.22 -12.84 20.23
CA LYS A 41 6.35 -14.27 19.91
C LYS A 41 6.88 -14.51 18.50
N TYR A 42 6.60 -13.62 17.56
CA TYR A 42 6.88 -13.79 16.14
C TYR A 42 7.63 -12.58 15.58
N SER A 43 8.61 -12.83 14.73
CA SER A 43 9.24 -11.81 13.89
C SER A 43 8.25 -11.29 12.83
N ILE A 44 8.56 -10.15 12.20
CA ILE A 44 7.73 -9.61 11.12
C ILE A 44 7.62 -10.58 9.94
N ILE A 45 8.69 -11.32 9.64
CA ILE A 45 8.72 -12.34 8.58
C ILE A 45 7.77 -13.49 8.94
N GLU A 46 7.87 -14.02 10.16
CA GLU A 46 6.98 -15.09 10.63
C GLU A 46 5.51 -14.65 10.64
N ILE A 47 5.20 -13.45 11.13
CA ILE A 47 3.83 -12.90 11.07
C ILE A 47 3.33 -12.85 9.62
N SER A 48 4.19 -12.50 8.66
CA SER A 48 3.84 -12.40 7.24
C SER A 48 3.75 -13.75 6.53
N THR A 49 4.40 -14.81 7.04
CA THR A 49 4.54 -16.10 6.37
C THR A 49 3.82 -17.27 7.05
N ILE A 50 3.29 -17.06 8.28
CA ILE A 50 2.40 -18.01 8.95
C ILE A 50 0.96 -17.57 8.69
N PRO A 51 0.19 -18.30 7.88
CA PRO A 51 -1.13 -17.86 7.42
C PRO A 51 -2.11 -17.48 8.54
N GLU A 52 -2.16 -18.30 9.59
CA GLU A 52 -3.06 -18.12 10.70
C GLU A 52 -2.71 -16.86 11.52
N VAL A 53 -1.41 -16.58 11.70
CA VAL A 53 -0.92 -15.40 12.42
C VAL A 53 -1.14 -14.13 11.58
N SER A 54 -0.88 -14.19 10.27
CA SER A 54 -1.18 -13.09 9.35
C SER A 54 -2.66 -12.74 9.34
N ALA A 55 -3.54 -13.74 9.31
CA ALA A 55 -4.98 -13.55 9.38
C ALA A 55 -5.42 -12.98 10.74
N GLU A 56 -4.91 -13.50 11.86
CA GLU A 56 -5.16 -12.96 13.20
C GLU A 56 -4.81 -11.48 13.29
N VAL A 57 -3.61 -11.10 12.86
CA VAL A 57 -3.16 -9.70 12.88
C VAL A 57 -4.00 -8.81 11.97
N THR A 58 -4.43 -9.32 10.81
CA THR A 58 -5.31 -8.60 9.89
C THR A 58 -6.66 -8.29 10.51
N LEU A 59 -7.21 -9.20 11.32
CA LEU A 59 -8.51 -9.06 11.98
C LEU A 59 -8.49 -8.11 13.18
N LEU A 60 -7.32 -7.87 13.82
CA LEU A 60 -7.23 -7.03 15.01
C LEU A 60 -7.89 -5.66 14.85
N PRO A 61 -7.54 -4.84 13.83
CA PRO A 61 -8.15 -3.52 13.65
C PRO A 61 -9.63 -3.60 13.25
N ILE A 62 -10.04 -4.62 12.51
CA ILE A 62 -11.45 -4.80 12.10
C ILE A 62 -12.33 -5.07 13.33
N ASN A 63 -11.81 -5.80 14.33
CA ASN A 63 -12.52 -6.07 15.56
C ASN A 63 -12.50 -4.89 16.56
N GLN A 64 -11.58 -3.93 16.39
CA GLN A 64 -11.40 -2.79 17.29
C GLN A 64 -12.03 -1.49 16.77
N PHE A 65 -12.10 -1.31 15.46
CA PHE A 65 -12.51 -0.06 14.82
C PHE A 65 -13.59 -0.30 13.77
N GLU A 66 -14.37 0.75 13.51
CA GLU A 66 -15.34 0.76 12.42
C GLU A 66 -14.63 1.08 11.09
N LEU A 67 -14.06 0.05 10.46
CA LEU A 67 -13.32 0.16 9.19
C LEU A 67 -14.12 -0.48 8.04
N ASP A 68 -14.01 0.10 6.84
CA ASP A 68 -14.72 -0.37 5.63
C ASP A 68 -13.86 -1.29 4.77
N SER A 69 -12.62 -1.52 5.12
CA SER A 69 -11.74 -2.49 4.47
C SER A 69 -10.66 -3.03 5.41
N ALA A 70 -10.38 -4.31 5.28
CA ALA A 70 -9.15 -4.91 5.79
C ALA A 70 -8.02 -4.76 4.77
N ILE A 71 -6.78 -4.83 5.22
CA ILE A 71 -5.62 -5.06 4.37
C ILE A 71 -4.83 -6.23 4.94
N ILE A 72 -4.49 -7.21 4.07
CA ILE A 72 -3.73 -8.38 4.51
C ILE A 72 -2.46 -7.94 5.24
N PHE A 73 -2.16 -8.54 6.39
CA PHE A 73 -0.89 -8.26 7.06
C PHE A 73 0.24 -9.01 6.38
N SER A 74 1.14 -8.27 5.78
CA SER A 74 2.35 -8.76 5.13
C SER A 74 3.41 -7.65 5.11
N ASP A 75 4.52 -7.90 4.43
CA ASP A 75 5.55 -6.89 4.18
C ASP A 75 5.92 -6.84 2.70
N ILE A 76 6.21 -5.65 2.18
CA ILE A 76 6.53 -5.44 0.76
C ILE A 76 7.79 -6.19 0.30
N LEU A 77 8.70 -6.53 1.21
CA LEU A 77 9.96 -7.21 0.89
C LEU A 77 9.83 -8.75 0.85
N ILE A 78 8.72 -9.32 1.32
CA ILE A 78 8.52 -10.78 1.34
C ILE A 78 8.79 -11.43 -0.01
N PRO A 79 8.34 -10.89 -1.16
CA PRO A 79 8.61 -11.49 -2.46
C PRO A 79 10.09 -11.52 -2.86
N LEU A 80 10.93 -10.69 -2.25
CA LEU A 80 12.35 -10.61 -2.59
C LEU A 80 13.13 -11.85 -2.16
N GLY A 81 12.70 -12.52 -1.07
CA GLY A 81 13.34 -13.75 -0.59
C GLY A 81 13.37 -14.84 -1.68
N PRO A 82 12.22 -15.28 -2.21
CA PRO A 82 12.15 -16.24 -3.30
C PRO A 82 12.88 -15.80 -4.58
N MET A 83 12.91 -14.49 -4.86
CA MET A 83 13.65 -13.94 -6.01
C MET A 83 15.18 -14.09 -5.86
N GLY A 84 15.69 -14.41 -4.65
CA GLY A 84 17.11 -14.64 -4.39
C GLY A 84 17.78 -13.54 -3.54
N ILE A 85 17.01 -12.65 -2.94
CA ILE A 85 17.49 -11.60 -2.03
C ILE A 85 17.38 -12.06 -0.58
N SER A 86 18.50 -12.14 0.13
CA SER A 86 18.54 -12.44 1.55
C SER A 86 18.46 -11.15 2.37
N PHE A 87 17.53 -11.07 3.31
CA PHE A 87 17.38 -9.91 4.16
C PHE A 87 16.90 -10.27 5.58
N GLU A 88 17.12 -9.36 6.51
CA GLU A 88 16.59 -9.43 7.87
C GLU A 88 16.06 -8.07 8.33
N TYR A 89 15.30 -8.05 9.42
CA TYR A 89 14.88 -6.81 10.09
C TYR A 89 15.73 -6.57 11.33
N LYS A 90 16.63 -5.58 11.25
CA LYS A 90 17.48 -5.19 12.37
C LYS A 90 16.80 -4.13 13.22
N LYS A 91 16.72 -4.38 14.55
CA LYS A 91 16.11 -3.45 15.50
C LYS A 91 16.74 -2.05 15.42
N GLY A 92 15.92 -1.04 15.25
CA GLY A 92 16.37 0.37 15.15
C GLY A 92 16.91 0.80 13.78
N TYR A 93 17.16 -0.15 12.87
CA TYR A 93 17.65 0.13 11.52
C TYR A 93 16.59 -0.10 10.43
N GLY A 94 15.78 -1.14 10.57
CA GLY A 94 14.85 -1.58 9.55
C GLY A 94 15.39 -2.77 8.75
N PRO A 95 14.94 -2.96 7.49
CA PRO A 95 15.43 -4.05 6.65
C PRO A 95 16.89 -3.85 6.26
N LEU A 96 17.65 -4.95 6.35
CA LEU A 96 19.05 -5.05 5.93
C LEU A 96 19.16 -6.16 4.89
N ILE A 97 19.62 -5.81 3.68
CA ILE A 97 19.87 -6.76 2.60
C ILE A 97 21.30 -7.28 2.70
N HIS A 98 21.48 -8.61 2.75
CA HIS A 98 22.80 -9.22 2.91
C HIS A 98 23.56 -9.35 1.58
N ASN A 99 22.84 -9.51 0.47
CA ASN A 99 23.40 -9.62 -0.88
C ASN A 99 22.83 -8.53 -1.81
N PRO A 100 23.13 -7.24 -1.53
CA PRO A 100 22.58 -6.15 -2.33
C PRO A 100 23.10 -6.21 -3.78
N ILE A 101 22.27 -5.76 -4.72
CA ILE A 101 22.64 -5.67 -6.14
C ILE A 101 23.71 -4.61 -6.32
N ARG A 102 24.80 -4.99 -7.01
CA ARG A 102 25.94 -4.10 -7.33
C ARG A 102 26.32 -4.15 -8.81
N THR A 103 26.00 -5.23 -9.49
CA THR A 103 26.42 -5.50 -10.86
C THR A 103 25.28 -5.99 -11.73
N VAL A 104 25.46 -5.93 -13.05
CA VAL A 104 24.55 -6.53 -14.03
C VAL A 104 24.32 -8.01 -13.75
N ALA A 105 25.41 -8.74 -13.42
CA ALA A 105 25.33 -10.18 -13.11
C ALA A 105 24.47 -10.48 -11.87
N ASP A 106 24.37 -9.56 -10.92
CA ASP A 106 23.48 -9.75 -9.76
C ASP A 106 22.00 -9.65 -10.16
N VAL A 107 21.67 -8.75 -11.11
CA VAL A 107 20.33 -8.64 -11.69
C VAL A 107 19.97 -9.89 -12.48
N GLU A 108 20.90 -10.42 -13.28
CA GLU A 108 20.69 -11.62 -14.09
C GLU A 108 20.34 -12.85 -13.25
N LYS A 109 20.97 -13.00 -12.08
CA LYS A 109 20.73 -14.11 -11.12
C LYS A 109 19.36 -14.09 -10.47
N LEU A 110 18.66 -12.96 -10.45
CA LEU A 110 17.33 -12.87 -9.85
C LEU A 110 16.34 -13.77 -10.57
N LYS A 111 15.53 -14.48 -9.78
CA LYS A 111 14.50 -15.37 -10.29
C LYS A 111 13.18 -14.62 -10.50
N VAL A 112 12.49 -14.95 -11.58
CA VAL A 112 11.05 -14.68 -11.72
C VAL A 112 10.33 -15.89 -11.15
N VAL A 113 9.63 -15.70 -10.05
CA VAL A 113 9.04 -16.80 -9.26
C VAL A 113 7.53 -16.90 -9.44
N ASP A 114 6.98 -18.09 -9.22
CA ASP A 114 5.55 -18.33 -9.18
C ASP A 114 5.03 -18.07 -7.74
N PRO A 115 4.16 -17.06 -7.53
CA PRO A 115 3.63 -16.74 -6.21
C PRO A 115 2.81 -17.86 -5.57
N ALA A 116 2.12 -18.68 -6.36
CA ALA A 116 1.32 -19.78 -5.83
C ALA A 116 2.19 -20.84 -5.16
N THR A 117 3.42 -21.03 -5.63
CA THR A 117 4.39 -21.96 -5.06
C THR A 117 5.21 -21.30 -3.94
N GLU A 118 5.74 -20.11 -4.18
CA GLU A 118 6.76 -19.51 -3.30
C GLU A 118 6.16 -18.63 -2.20
N MET A 119 4.93 -18.12 -2.40
CA MET A 119 4.24 -17.25 -1.46
C MET A 119 2.83 -17.77 -1.13
N TRP A 120 2.63 -19.09 -1.20
CA TRP A 120 1.36 -19.78 -0.95
C TRP A 120 0.69 -19.40 0.38
N TYR A 121 1.50 -19.07 1.38
CA TYR A 121 1.04 -18.68 2.72
C TYR A 121 0.16 -17.42 2.71
N THR A 122 0.45 -16.46 1.83
CA THR A 122 -0.39 -15.26 1.68
C THR A 122 -1.77 -15.63 1.11
N GLY A 123 -1.81 -16.52 0.11
CA GLY A 123 -3.07 -17.02 -0.44
C GLY A 123 -3.90 -17.76 0.60
N LYS A 124 -3.26 -18.58 1.43
CA LYS A 124 -3.94 -19.28 2.53
C LYS A 124 -4.48 -18.31 3.57
N ALA A 125 -3.72 -17.27 3.95
CA ALA A 125 -4.20 -16.24 4.88
C ALA A 125 -5.42 -15.49 4.32
N LEU A 126 -5.41 -15.11 3.04
CA LEU A 126 -6.56 -14.48 2.37
C LEU A 126 -7.78 -15.41 2.33
N THR A 127 -7.58 -16.71 2.13
CA THR A 127 -8.66 -17.72 2.18
C THR A 127 -9.30 -17.80 3.56
N ILE A 128 -8.51 -17.76 4.65
CA ILE A 128 -9.00 -17.69 6.02
C ILE A 128 -9.83 -16.41 6.20
N LEU A 129 -9.28 -15.26 5.83
CA LEU A 129 -9.91 -13.95 5.97
C LEU A 129 -11.24 -13.85 5.22
N LYS A 130 -11.37 -14.48 4.05
CA LYS A 130 -12.60 -14.51 3.27
C LYS A 130 -13.77 -15.11 4.05
N GLY A 131 -13.51 -16.03 4.99
CA GLY A 131 -14.53 -16.63 5.85
C GLY A 131 -14.89 -15.80 7.09
N GLU A 132 -14.03 -14.88 7.50
CA GLU A 132 -14.13 -14.15 8.76
C GLU A 132 -14.55 -12.68 8.58
N LEU A 133 -14.23 -12.07 7.42
CA LEU A 133 -14.45 -10.66 7.16
C LEU A 133 -15.87 -10.37 6.65
N ASN A 134 -16.47 -9.29 7.15
CA ASN A 134 -17.69 -8.67 6.61
C ASN A 134 -17.40 -7.39 5.80
N VAL A 135 -16.13 -7.10 5.52
CA VAL A 135 -15.62 -6.00 4.71
C VAL A 135 -14.64 -6.54 3.67
N PRO A 136 -14.39 -5.82 2.55
CA PRO A 136 -13.38 -6.23 1.57
C PRO A 136 -11.99 -6.34 2.20
N CYS A 137 -11.17 -7.27 1.70
CA CYS A 137 -9.74 -7.36 2.02
C CYS A 137 -8.91 -6.82 0.86
N ILE A 138 -7.99 -5.90 1.16
CA ILE A 138 -7.02 -5.37 0.20
C ILE A 138 -5.79 -6.28 0.21
N GLY A 139 -5.39 -6.77 -0.97
CA GLY A 139 -4.06 -7.31 -1.22
C GLY A 139 -3.07 -6.20 -1.59
N PHE A 140 -1.76 -6.44 -1.48
CA PHE A 140 -0.81 -5.41 -1.86
C PHE A 140 0.56 -5.94 -2.25
N VAL A 141 1.34 -5.06 -2.90
CA VAL A 141 2.76 -5.26 -3.19
C VAL A 141 3.54 -3.96 -3.02
N GLY A 142 4.85 -4.08 -2.86
CA GLY A 142 5.76 -2.95 -3.08
C GLY A 142 5.89 -2.66 -4.58
N ALA A 143 5.96 -1.38 -4.95
CA ALA A 143 6.23 -0.99 -6.33
C ALA A 143 7.65 -1.41 -6.76
N PRO A 144 7.87 -1.70 -8.04
CA PRO A 144 9.19 -2.09 -8.55
C PRO A 144 10.31 -1.13 -8.17
N PHE A 145 10.07 0.20 -8.24
CA PHE A 145 11.07 1.20 -7.87
C PHE A 145 11.46 1.14 -6.39
N THR A 146 10.49 1.10 -5.49
CA THR A 146 10.76 0.99 -4.05
C THR A 146 11.53 -0.29 -3.73
N LEU A 147 11.16 -1.42 -4.34
CA LEU A 147 11.84 -2.70 -4.15
C LEU A 147 13.26 -2.70 -4.71
N ALA A 148 13.46 -2.21 -5.94
CA ALA A 148 14.78 -2.03 -6.55
C ALA A 148 15.69 -1.16 -5.69
N SER A 149 15.13 -0.08 -5.14
CA SER A 149 15.87 0.82 -4.25
C SER A 149 16.38 0.11 -3.00
N TYR A 150 15.54 -0.70 -2.31
CA TYR A 150 15.99 -1.54 -1.19
C TYR A 150 17.08 -2.51 -1.60
N MET A 151 16.89 -3.20 -2.74
CA MET A 151 17.83 -4.21 -3.24
C MET A 151 19.19 -3.61 -3.58
N ILE A 152 19.25 -2.40 -4.12
CA ILE A 152 20.50 -1.74 -4.51
C ILE A 152 21.12 -0.98 -3.34
N GLU A 153 20.36 -0.21 -2.55
CA GLU A 153 20.91 0.50 -1.39
C GLU A 153 21.42 -0.47 -0.31
N GLY A 154 20.75 -1.62 -0.17
CA GLY A 154 21.07 -2.63 0.85
C GLY A 154 20.31 -2.42 2.16
N GLY A 155 19.43 -1.42 2.21
CA GLY A 155 18.64 -1.04 3.38
C GLY A 155 18.01 0.33 3.20
N PRO A 156 17.55 0.99 4.29
CA PRO A 156 17.02 2.34 4.23
C PRO A 156 18.08 3.32 3.69
N SER A 157 17.65 4.21 2.79
CA SER A 157 18.51 5.26 2.24
C SER A 157 17.83 6.63 2.37
N LYS A 158 18.64 7.68 2.46
CA LYS A 158 18.17 9.06 2.52
C LYS A 158 18.26 9.76 1.15
N ASN A 159 19.33 9.50 0.41
CA ASN A 159 19.63 10.20 -0.84
C ASN A 159 19.59 9.30 -2.07
N TYR A 160 19.55 7.96 -1.88
CA TYR A 160 19.46 6.97 -2.97
C TYR A 160 20.63 7.03 -3.98
N GLU A 161 21.85 7.36 -3.52
CA GLU A 161 22.99 7.61 -4.39
C GLU A 161 23.38 6.40 -5.23
N ARG A 162 23.40 5.22 -4.60
CA ARG A 162 23.79 3.97 -5.29
C ARG A 162 22.75 3.55 -6.30
N MET A 163 21.47 3.65 -5.91
CA MET A 163 20.35 3.29 -6.76
C MET A 163 20.30 4.20 -7.99
N LYS A 164 20.39 5.53 -7.81
CA LYS A 164 20.41 6.49 -8.93
C LYS A 164 21.62 6.29 -9.82
N ALA A 165 22.81 6.11 -9.26
CA ALA A 165 24.00 5.83 -10.04
C ALA A 165 23.87 4.55 -10.87
N PHE A 166 23.31 3.47 -10.30
CA PHE A 166 23.04 2.22 -11.03
C PHE A 166 21.99 2.43 -12.15
N MET A 167 20.92 3.14 -11.86
CA MET A 167 19.85 3.45 -12.81
C MET A 167 20.40 4.21 -14.04
N TYR A 168 21.26 5.20 -13.83
CA TYR A 168 21.84 6.02 -14.92
C TYR A 168 22.95 5.27 -15.67
N ASN A 169 23.87 4.64 -14.96
CA ASN A 169 25.07 4.06 -15.57
C ASN A 169 24.81 2.67 -16.20
N GLU A 170 23.87 1.89 -15.63
CA GLU A 170 23.55 0.54 -16.03
C GLU A 170 22.08 0.41 -16.49
N SER A 171 21.65 1.36 -17.34
CA SER A 171 20.24 1.50 -17.74
C SER A 171 19.62 0.21 -18.24
N LYS A 172 20.33 -0.62 -19.03
CA LYS A 172 19.84 -1.91 -19.51
C LYS A 172 19.59 -2.89 -18.36
N ALA A 173 20.49 -2.94 -17.39
CA ALA A 173 20.35 -3.81 -16.23
C ALA A 173 19.24 -3.28 -15.30
N TRP A 174 19.10 -1.96 -15.18
CA TRP A 174 18.00 -1.35 -14.47
C TRP A 174 16.64 -1.76 -15.06
N HIS A 175 16.45 -1.62 -16.36
CA HIS A 175 15.20 -2.03 -17.02
C HIS A 175 14.94 -3.53 -16.87
N LEU A 176 15.98 -4.37 -16.94
CA LEU A 176 15.84 -5.81 -16.67
C LEU A 176 15.40 -6.09 -15.22
N LEU A 177 15.96 -5.38 -14.24
CA LEU A 177 15.57 -5.47 -12.83
C LEU A 177 14.09 -5.07 -12.65
N MET A 178 13.71 -3.93 -13.22
CA MET A 178 12.35 -3.41 -13.14
C MET A 178 11.33 -4.33 -13.84
N ASP A 179 11.68 -4.95 -14.96
CA ASP A 179 10.84 -5.94 -15.65
C ASP A 179 10.65 -7.21 -14.82
N LYS A 180 11.71 -7.73 -14.21
CA LYS A 180 11.62 -8.90 -13.31
C LYS A 180 10.72 -8.59 -12.11
N LEU A 181 10.92 -7.45 -11.45
CA LEU A 181 10.12 -7.00 -10.32
C LEU A 181 8.65 -6.78 -10.74
N GLY A 182 8.41 -6.05 -11.81
CA GLY A 182 7.05 -5.79 -12.33
C GLY A 182 6.30 -7.08 -12.64
N THR A 183 6.99 -8.07 -13.25
CA THR A 183 6.41 -9.38 -13.56
C THR A 183 6.04 -10.16 -12.30
N VAL A 184 6.95 -10.26 -11.33
CA VAL A 184 6.68 -10.98 -10.07
C VAL A 184 5.57 -10.28 -9.28
N MET A 185 5.58 -8.94 -9.19
CA MET A 185 4.56 -8.19 -8.46
C MET A 185 3.19 -8.26 -9.13
N ALA A 186 3.10 -8.21 -10.47
CA ALA A 186 1.84 -8.42 -11.19
C ALA A 186 1.26 -9.81 -10.93
N ASN A 187 2.09 -10.85 -11.04
CA ASN A 187 1.69 -12.23 -10.76
C ASN A 187 1.26 -12.40 -9.30
N TYR A 188 1.94 -11.73 -8.37
CA TYR A 188 1.61 -11.80 -6.96
C TYR A 188 0.30 -11.08 -6.63
N LEU A 189 0.01 -9.94 -7.25
CA LEU A 189 -1.31 -9.29 -7.15
C LEU A 189 -2.42 -10.20 -7.71
N ASN A 190 -2.20 -10.81 -8.86
CA ASN A 190 -3.15 -11.75 -9.46
C ASN A 190 -3.43 -12.93 -8.51
N PHE A 191 -2.39 -13.52 -7.93
CA PHE A 191 -2.52 -14.61 -6.96
C PHE A 191 -3.29 -14.19 -5.69
N GLN A 192 -3.06 -12.97 -5.19
CA GLN A 192 -3.80 -12.44 -4.04
C GLN A 192 -5.29 -12.27 -4.37
N ILE A 193 -5.61 -11.79 -5.59
CA ILE A 193 -7.02 -11.67 -6.05
C ILE A 193 -7.67 -13.06 -6.13
N GLU A 194 -7.02 -14.02 -6.73
CA GLU A 194 -7.49 -15.42 -6.82
C GLU A 194 -7.76 -16.03 -5.46
N SER A 195 -6.95 -15.65 -4.48
CA SER A 195 -7.04 -16.13 -3.10
C SER A 195 -8.08 -15.41 -2.25
N GLY A 196 -8.68 -14.31 -2.74
CA GLY A 196 -9.79 -13.64 -2.07
C GLY A 196 -9.61 -12.15 -1.80
N ALA A 197 -8.51 -11.51 -2.24
CA ALA A 197 -8.42 -10.06 -2.20
C ALA A 197 -9.45 -9.42 -3.15
N MET A 198 -10.18 -8.43 -2.66
CA MET A 198 -11.25 -7.78 -3.41
C MET A 198 -10.85 -6.40 -3.98
N ALA A 199 -9.70 -5.89 -3.58
CA ALA A 199 -8.98 -4.77 -4.14
C ALA A 199 -7.49 -5.00 -3.95
N VAL A 200 -6.63 -4.29 -4.69
CA VAL A 200 -5.18 -4.40 -4.55
C VAL A 200 -4.51 -3.04 -4.53
N GLN A 201 -3.40 -2.91 -3.80
CA GLN A 201 -2.65 -1.67 -3.70
C GLN A 201 -1.17 -1.86 -4.01
N ILE A 202 -0.60 -0.92 -4.77
CA ILE A 202 0.83 -0.80 -5.06
C ILE A 202 1.40 0.30 -4.17
N PHE A 203 2.38 -0.05 -3.33
CA PHE A 203 3.05 0.90 -2.46
C PHE A 203 4.40 1.35 -3.04
N ASP A 204 4.46 2.60 -3.52
CA ASP A 204 5.71 3.22 -3.99
C ASP A 204 6.19 4.29 -2.99
N SER A 205 6.67 3.82 -1.86
CA SER A 205 7.01 4.67 -0.72
C SER A 205 8.21 5.59 -0.97
N TRP A 206 9.05 5.30 -1.97
CA TRP A 206 10.29 6.04 -2.22
C TRP A 206 10.32 6.79 -3.56
N VAL A 207 9.26 6.68 -4.36
CA VAL A 207 9.19 7.26 -5.71
C VAL A 207 9.37 8.78 -5.75
N GLY A 208 9.03 9.47 -4.69
CA GLY A 208 9.25 10.91 -4.56
C GLY A 208 10.73 11.35 -4.53
N ALA A 209 11.67 10.39 -4.57
CA ALA A 209 13.10 10.68 -4.76
C ALA A 209 13.47 11.00 -6.23
N LEU A 210 12.55 10.73 -7.18
CA LEU A 210 12.74 10.97 -8.60
C LEU A 210 12.08 12.29 -9.03
N ASP A 211 12.68 12.94 -10.02
CA ASP A 211 11.98 13.93 -10.81
C ASP A 211 11.07 13.28 -11.86
N ILE A 212 10.34 14.09 -12.63
CA ILE A 212 9.33 13.59 -13.56
C ILE A 212 9.96 12.90 -14.78
N ASP A 213 11.12 13.32 -15.22
CA ASP A 213 11.80 12.77 -16.39
C ASP A 213 12.39 11.40 -16.05
N ASP A 214 13.10 11.29 -14.94
CA ASP A 214 13.60 10.02 -14.40
C ASP A 214 12.45 9.02 -14.18
N TYR A 215 11.34 9.48 -13.59
CA TYR A 215 10.19 8.60 -13.38
C TYR A 215 9.62 8.08 -14.70
N ASN A 216 9.43 8.96 -15.67
CA ASN A 216 8.85 8.60 -16.96
C ASN A 216 9.76 7.68 -17.79
N GLU A 217 11.07 7.83 -17.69
CA GLU A 217 12.05 7.00 -18.42
C GLU A 217 12.25 5.65 -17.72
N TYR A 218 12.53 5.66 -16.42
CA TYR A 218 13.07 4.49 -15.71
C TYR A 218 12.03 3.69 -14.91
N VAL A 219 10.83 4.23 -14.66
CA VAL A 219 9.85 3.61 -13.74
C VAL A 219 8.48 3.41 -14.42
N TYR A 220 7.94 4.46 -15.02
CA TYR A 220 6.57 4.47 -15.57
C TYR A 220 6.27 3.27 -16.50
N PRO A 221 7.12 2.91 -17.49
CA PRO A 221 6.80 1.82 -18.42
C PRO A 221 6.59 0.47 -17.72
N HIS A 222 7.32 0.22 -16.63
CA HIS A 222 7.24 -1.02 -15.86
C HIS A 222 6.03 -1.06 -14.95
N VAL A 223 5.67 0.07 -14.34
CA VAL A 223 4.46 0.20 -13.51
C VAL A 223 3.21 0.14 -14.39
N GLU A 224 3.19 0.81 -15.54
CA GLU A 224 2.09 0.73 -16.51
C GLU A 224 1.85 -0.71 -16.96
N LYS A 225 2.89 -1.42 -17.39
CA LYS A 225 2.83 -2.83 -17.79
C LYS A 225 2.30 -3.72 -16.65
N MET A 226 2.79 -3.51 -15.42
CA MET A 226 2.35 -4.25 -14.25
C MET A 226 0.84 -4.05 -14.00
N ILE A 227 0.37 -2.81 -14.03
CA ILE A 227 -1.06 -2.47 -13.85
C ILE A 227 -1.89 -3.08 -14.98
N GLN A 228 -1.43 -2.97 -16.23
CA GLN A 228 -2.11 -3.53 -17.38
C GLN A 228 -2.32 -5.04 -17.23
N VAL A 229 -1.28 -5.80 -16.88
CA VAL A 229 -1.38 -7.26 -16.68
C VAL A 229 -2.42 -7.63 -15.62
N VAL A 230 -2.53 -6.86 -14.53
CA VAL A 230 -3.54 -7.11 -13.49
C VAL A 230 -4.93 -6.77 -14.00
N LYS A 231 -5.10 -5.61 -14.65
CA LYS A 231 -6.41 -5.13 -15.11
C LYS A 231 -6.96 -5.92 -16.30
N GLU A 232 -6.12 -6.45 -17.17
CA GLU A 232 -6.54 -7.35 -18.25
C GLU A 232 -7.15 -8.65 -17.70
N LYS A 233 -6.57 -9.18 -16.62
CA LYS A 233 -7.06 -10.42 -16.01
C LYS A 233 -8.25 -10.17 -15.05
N TYR A 234 -8.23 -9.06 -14.31
CA TYR A 234 -9.22 -8.72 -13.29
C TYR A 234 -9.75 -7.28 -13.45
N PRO A 235 -10.46 -6.96 -14.54
CA PRO A 235 -10.87 -5.59 -14.87
C PRO A 235 -11.83 -4.96 -13.85
N THR A 236 -12.49 -5.75 -13.02
CA THR A 236 -13.48 -5.27 -12.02
C THR A 236 -12.89 -5.12 -10.62
N VAL A 237 -11.68 -5.60 -10.38
CA VAL A 237 -10.99 -5.49 -9.09
C VAL A 237 -10.27 -4.15 -9.01
N PRO A 238 -10.63 -3.26 -8.08
CA PRO A 238 -9.98 -1.96 -7.98
C PRO A 238 -8.50 -2.08 -7.67
N LEU A 239 -7.68 -1.30 -8.42
CA LEU A 239 -6.25 -1.18 -8.21
C LEU A 239 -5.91 0.24 -7.74
N ILE A 240 -5.25 0.32 -6.59
CA ILE A 240 -4.85 1.56 -5.93
C ILE A 240 -3.35 1.76 -6.15
N SER A 241 -2.96 2.93 -6.67
CA SER A 241 -1.55 3.34 -6.78
C SER A 241 -1.24 4.38 -5.70
N MET A 242 -0.19 4.13 -4.92
CA MET A 242 0.26 5.05 -3.86
C MET A 242 1.73 5.43 -4.06
N GLY A 243 2.00 6.73 -4.18
CA GLY A 243 3.33 7.30 -4.07
C GLY A 243 3.44 8.23 -2.86
N VAL A 244 4.62 8.30 -2.24
CA VAL A 244 4.89 9.22 -1.13
C VAL A 244 5.83 10.33 -1.60
N ASN A 245 5.57 11.59 -1.19
CA ASN A 245 6.25 12.78 -1.67
C ASN A 245 6.21 12.93 -3.20
N SER A 246 5.13 12.46 -3.83
CA SER A 246 5.03 12.26 -5.28
C SER A 246 4.01 13.19 -5.96
N ALA A 247 3.66 14.32 -5.34
CA ALA A 247 2.67 15.25 -5.90
C ALA A 247 2.99 15.65 -7.37
N HIS A 248 4.27 15.85 -7.69
CA HIS A 248 4.74 16.17 -9.03
C HIS A 248 4.63 15.02 -10.03
N LEU A 249 4.50 13.77 -9.55
CA LEU A 249 4.38 12.56 -10.38
C LEU A 249 2.91 12.12 -10.61
N ILE A 250 1.95 12.77 -9.97
CA ILE A 250 0.52 12.37 -10.07
C ILE A 250 0.02 12.29 -11.51
N PRO A 251 0.36 13.20 -12.43
CA PRO A 251 -0.03 13.06 -13.84
C PRO A 251 0.49 11.77 -14.50
N SER A 252 1.72 11.36 -14.18
CA SER A 252 2.32 10.12 -14.69
C SER A 252 1.72 8.88 -14.01
N LEU A 253 1.45 8.95 -12.69
CA LEU A 253 0.73 7.89 -11.97
C LEU A 253 -0.68 7.69 -12.57
N ARG A 254 -1.39 8.77 -12.93
CA ARG A 254 -2.71 8.69 -13.58
C ARG A 254 -2.64 8.03 -14.96
N LYS A 255 -1.57 8.29 -15.73
CA LYS A 255 -1.35 7.67 -17.04
C LYS A 255 -1.28 6.14 -16.96
N ALA A 256 -0.70 5.58 -15.90
CA ALA A 256 -0.66 4.13 -15.68
C ALA A 256 -2.05 3.51 -15.45
N ASN A 257 -3.09 4.32 -15.39
CA ASN A 257 -4.50 3.94 -15.33
C ASN A 257 -4.93 3.11 -14.10
N PRO A 258 -4.53 3.49 -12.87
CA PRO A 258 -5.12 2.92 -11.66
C PRO A 258 -6.58 3.36 -11.50
N ASP A 259 -7.35 2.64 -10.69
CA ASP A 259 -8.74 3.01 -10.35
C ASP A 259 -8.79 4.03 -9.20
N VAL A 260 -7.77 4.01 -8.34
CA VAL A 260 -7.63 4.92 -7.20
C VAL A 260 -6.19 5.45 -7.11
N ILE A 261 -6.05 6.75 -6.87
CA ILE A 261 -4.75 7.37 -6.52
C ILE A 261 -4.75 7.72 -5.05
N ALA A 262 -3.83 7.13 -4.29
CA ALA A 262 -3.61 7.48 -2.90
C ALA A 262 -2.68 8.69 -2.80
N ILE A 263 -3.12 9.70 -2.06
CA ILE A 263 -2.49 11.03 -1.96
C ILE A 263 -1.90 11.19 -0.57
N ASP A 264 -0.65 11.63 -0.48
CA ASP A 264 0.03 11.85 0.78
C ASP A 264 -0.44 13.15 1.49
N TRP A 265 -0.10 13.28 2.77
CA TRP A 265 -0.57 14.40 3.62
C TRP A 265 0.03 15.78 3.28
N LYS A 266 1.06 15.84 2.44
CA LYS A 266 1.71 17.10 2.01
C LYS A 266 1.06 17.71 0.79
N THR A 267 0.19 16.95 0.15
CA THR A 267 -0.46 17.30 -1.12
C THR A 267 -1.88 17.81 -0.86
N ASP A 268 -2.30 18.85 -1.55
CA ASP A 268 -3.68 19.33 -1.51
C ASP A 268 -4.59 18.34 -2.25
N LEU A 269 -5.37 17.58 -1.46
CA LEU A 269 -6.27 16.54 -1.98
C LEU A 269 -7.30 17.10 -2.95
N ALA A 270 -7.98 18.17 -2.58
CA ALA A 270 -9.08 18.73 -3.36
C ALA A 270 -8.58 19.31 -4.69
N LYS A 271 -7.49 20.08 -4.63
CA LYS A 271 -6.86 20.63 -5.83
C LYS A 271 -6.38 19.52 -6.76
N THR A 272 -5.68 18.53 -6.21
CA THR A 272 -5.19 17.40 -6.99
C THR A 272 -6.31 16.64 -7.67
N TRP A 273 -7.41 16.36 -6.96
CA TRP A 273 -8.54 15.65 -7.53
C TRP A 273 -9.26 16.47 -8.61
N ALA A 274 -9.33 17.80 -8.44
CA ALA A 274 -9.85 18.69 -9.47
C ALA A 274 -8.95 18.72 -10.71
N ASP A 275 -7.62 18.75 -10.54
CA ASP A 275 -6.65 18.69 -11.66
C ASP A 275 -6.75 17.36 -12.43
N LEU A 276 -7.23 16.29 -11.79
CA LEU A 276 -7.53 14.99 -12.39
C LEU A 276 -8.97 14.91 -12.97
N ASN A 277 -9.68 16.04 -13.07
CA ASN A 277 -11.07 16.14 -13.58
C ASN A 277 -12.05 15.18 -12.85
N TYR A 278 -11.73 14.72 -11.64
CA TYR A 278 -12.50 13.72 -10.89
C TYR A 278 -12.71 12.40 -11.64
N GLU A 279 -11.85 12.07 -12.61
CA GLU A 279 -11.97 10.87 -13.45
C GLU A 279 -11.41 9.60 -12.80
N VAL A 280 -10.79 9.72 -11.65
CA VAL A 280 -10.23 8.62 -10.83
C VAL A 280 -10.68 8.80 -9.39
N ALA A 281 -10.86 7.72 -8.64
CA ALA A 281 -11.09 7.82 -7.21
C ALA A 281 -9.81 8.26 -6.48
N VAL A 282 -9.96 8.90 -5.32
CA VAL A 282 -8.82 9.33 -4.50
C VAL A 282 -8.90 8.78 -3.09
N GLN A 283 -7.74 8.48 -2.51
CA GLN A 283 -7.60 7.99 -1.15
C GLN A 283 -6.68 8.90 -0.34
N GLY A 284 -7.07 9.24 0.87
CA GLY A 284 -6.24 10.03 1.79
C GLY A 284 -7.04 11.12 2.48
N ASN A 285 -6.39 12.12 3.13
CA ASN A 285 -4.93 12.23 3.27
C ASN A 285 -4.55 12.93 4.58
N LEU A 286 -5.17 12.51 5.70
CA LEU A 286 -4.84 13.09 7.00
C LEU A 286 -3.37 12.81 7.36
N ASP A 287 -2.65 13.83 7.86
CA ASP A 287 -1.32 13.67 8.44
C ASP A 287 -1.37 12.68 9.61
N PRO A 288 -0.62 11.55 9.57
CA PRO A 288 -0.62 10.57 10.66
C PRO A 288 -0.17 11.18 11.99
N THR A 289 0.63 12.25 11.99
CA THR A 289 1.05 12.93 13.21
C THR A 289 -0.08 13.70 13.88
N ALA A 290 -1.14 14.03 13.15
CA ALA A 290 -2.32 14.67 13.73
C ALA A 290 -2.98 13.79 14.81
N LEU A 291 -2.84 12.46 14.71
CA LEU A 291 -3.40 11.51 15.69
C LEU A 291 -2.73 11.56 17.07
N PHE A 292 -1.67 12.34 17.25
CA PHE A 292 -1.05 12.60 18.56
C PHE A 292 -1.59 13.87 19.22
N ALA A 293 -2.40 14.66 18.51
CA ALA A 293 -2.99 15.89 19.05
C ALA A 293 -4.26 15.61 19.87
N ASP A 294 -4.75 16.64 20.55
CA ASP A 294 -6.06 16.62 21.19
C ASP A 294 -7.16 16.46 20.15
N TRP A 295 -8.29 15.89 20.58
CA TRP A 295 -9.38 15.54 19.68
C TRP A 295 -9.88 16.70 18.82
N ASP A 296 -10.05 17.88 19.40
CA ASP A 296 -10.54 19.06 18.68
C ASP A 296 -9.67 19.40 17.45
N ILE A 297 -8.36 19.18 17.53
CA ILE A 297 -7.44 19.39 16.42
C ILE A 297 -7.58 18.27 15.37
N ILE A 298 -7.73 17.03 15.82
CA ILE A 298 -7.96 15.89 14.92
C ILE A 298 -9.26 16.10 14.15
N GLU A 299 -10.32 16.44 14.85
CA GLU A 299 -11.64 16.72 14.29
C GLU A 299 -11.58 17.84 13.25
N LEU A 300 -10.98 19.00 13.62
CA LEU A 300 -10.83 20.15 12.73
C LEU A 300 -10.11 19.79 11.42
N LYS A 301 -8.98 19.07 11.52
CA LYS A 301 -8.20 18.65 10.34
C LYS A 301 -8.98 17.65 9.49
N THR A 302 -9.70 16.72 10.11
CA THR A 302 -10.51 15.71 9.43
C THR A 302 -11.68 16.38 8.70
N LYS A 303 -12.42 17.29 9.35
CA LYS A 303 -13.48 18.09 8.72
C LYS A 303 -12.98 18.84 7.50
N LYS A 304 -11.83 19.51 7.61
CA LYS A 304 -11.24 20.25 6.49
C LYS A 304 -11.04 19.36 5.26
N ILE A 305 -10.56 18.14 5.43
CA ILE A 305 -10.38 17.18 4.32
C ILE A 305 -11.75 16.78 3.76
N LEU A 306 -12.67 16.32 4.61
CA LEU A 306 -13.98 15.83 4.19
C LEU A 306 -14.81 16.91 3.48
N ASP A 307 -14.79 18.14 4.01
CA ASP A 307 -15.52 19.28 3.42
C ASP A 307 -14.94 19.70 2.07
N SER A 308 -13.62 19.59 1.90
CA SER A 308 -12.94 19.98 0.65
C SER A 308 -13.33 19.11 -0.56
N VAL A 309 -13.82 17.90 -0.30
CA VAL A 309 -14.23 16.91 -1.34
C VAL A 309 -15.71 16.55 -1.28
N LYS A 310 -16.48 17.25 -0.45
CA LYS A 310 -17.91 16.98 -0.23
C LYS A 310 -18.72 17.00 -1.51
N GLY A 311 -19.65 16.05 -1.62
CA GLY A 311 -20.58 15.95 -2.76
C GLY A 311 -20.01 15.28 -4.00
N LYS A 312 -18.79 14.74 -3.93
CA LYS A 312 -18.17 14.00 -5.03
C LYS A 312 -17.99 12.52 -4.65
N PRO A 313 -18.55 11.56 -5.43
CA PRO A 313 -18.32 10.14 -5.18
C PRO A 313 -16.90 9.74 -5.56
N GLY A 314 -16.28 8.84 -4.76
CA GLY A 314 -14.95 8.32 -5.03
C GLY A 314 -13.85 8.80 -4.08
N HIS A 315 -14.19 9.47 -2.97
CA HIS A 315 -13.24 9.71 -1.89
C HIS A 315 -13.26 8.55 -0.89
N ILE A 316 -12.07 8.02 -0.59
CA ILE A 316 -11.81 7.03 0.45
C ILE A 316 -10.95 7.73 1.50
N PHE A 317 -11.48 7.90 2.72
CA PHE A 317 -10.70 8.52 3.76
C PHE A 317 -9.56 7.58 4.24
N ASN A 318 -8.38 8.11 4.36
CA ASN A 318 -7.20 7.43 4.89
C ASN A 318 -6.23 8.47 5.47
N LEU A 319 -5.19 8.00 6.12
CA LEU A 319 -4.02 8.82 6.40
C LEU A 319 -3.18 8.96 5.13
N GLY A 320 -2.43 10.04 5.02
CA GLY A 320 -1.46 10.23 3.92
C GLY A 320 -0.20 9.36 4.02
N HIS A 321 -0.05 8.60 5.10
CA HIS A 321 0.97 7.58 5.36
C HIS A 321 0.50 6.64 6.47
N GLY A 322 1.28 5.61 6.81
CA GLY A 322 0.91 4.65 7.84
C GLY A 322 0.83 5.22 9.25
N ILE A 323 -0.07 4.66 10.08
CA ILE A 323 -0.15 4.95 11.52
C ILE A 323 1.23 4.79 12.16
N LEU A 324 1.59 5.72 13.03
CA LEU A 324 2.88 5.72 13.72
C LEU A 324 2.82 4.93 15.03
N PRO A 325 3.93 4.29 15.44
CA PRO A 325 4.04 3.70 16.77
C PRO A 325 3.78 4.75 17.86
N GLY A 326 3.02 4.38 18.89
CA GLY A 326 2.68 5.29 19.98
C GLY A 326 1.44 6.16 19.73
N THR A 327 0.82 6.08 18.55
CA THR A 327 -0.49 6.71 18.30
C THR A 327 -1.52 6.24 19.36
N PRO A 328 -2.27 7.15 20.01
CA PRO A 328 -3.32 6.75 20.93
C PRO A 328 -4.42 5.96 20.22
N VAL A 329 -4.71 4.75 20.70
CA VAL A 329 -5.74 3.86 20.12
C VAL A 329 -7.12 4.52 20.12
N GLU A 330 -7.44 5.27 21.19
CA GLU A 330 -8.73 5.97 21.31
C GLU A 330 -8.90 7.04 20.24
N ASN A 331 -7.83 7.75 19.85
CA ASN A 331 -7.89 8.74 18.77
C ASN A 331 -8.19 8.06 17.42
N VAL A 332 -7.63 6.88 17.19
CA VAL A 332 -7.93 6.09 15.98
C VAL A 332 -9.40 5.64 15.98
N LYS A 333 -9.87 5.12 17.10
CA LYS A 333 -11.25 4.67 17.27
C LYS A 333 -12.25 5.82 17.07
N GLN A 334 -11.98 6.97 17.68
CA GLN A 334 -12.82 8.14 17.56
C GLN A 334 -12.81 8.72 16.15
N LEU A 335 -11.66 8.71 15.46
CA LEU A 335 -11.55 9.11 14.06
C LEU A 335 -12.44 8.25 13.15
N CYS A 336 -12.37 6.92 13.27
CA CYS A 336 -13.18 6.03 12.43
C CYS A 336 -14.67 6.31 12.58
N LYS A 337 -15.14 6.38 13.82
CA LYS A 337 -16.53 6.72 14.13
C LYS A 337 -16.92 8.10 13.58
N PHE A 338 -16.07 9.11 13.81
CA PHE A 338 -16.33 10.49 13.40
C PHE A 338 -16.47 10.62 11.88
N VAL A 339 -15.60 9.99 11.08
CA VAL A 339 -15.68 10.05 9.61
C VAL A 339 -17.02 9.52 9.11
N HIS A 340 -17.49 8.40 9.64
CA HIS A 340 -18.79 7.83 9.29
C HIS A 340 -19.96 8.72 9.68
N GLU A 341 -19.97 9.20 10.93
CA GLU A 341 -21.06 10.06 11.45
C GLU A 341 -21.14 11.40 10.72
N TYR A 342 -19.99 12.05 10.51
CA TYR A 342 -19.92 13.37 9.88
C TYR A 342 -20.30 13.37 8.40
N THR A 343 -20.07 12.27 7.68
CA THR A 343 -20.33 12.17 6.24
C THR A 343 -21.61 11.43 5.91
N ARG A 344 -22.36 10.96 6.90
CA ARG A 344 -23.62 10.23 6.70
C ARG A 344 -24.64 11.12 5.95
N LYS A 345 -25.23 10.53 4.89
CA LYS A 345 -26.27 11.16 4.06
C LYS A 345 -27.66 10.90 4.64
#